data_8b2edcd7e361647ace55ecfbbc9da33b
#
_entry.id   8b2edcd7e361647ace55ecfbbc9da33b
#
_cell.length_a   1.000
_cell.length_b   1.000
_cell.length_c   1.000
_cell.angle_alpha   90.00
_cell.angle_beta   90.00
_cell.angle_gamma   90.00
#
_symmetry.space_group_name_H-M   'P 1'
#
loop_
_entity.id
_entity.type
_entity.pdbx_description
1 polymer ?
#
loop_
_entity_poly.entity_id
_entity_poly.type
_entity_poly.pdbx_seq_one_letter_code
_entity_poly.pdbx_strand_id
1 'polypeptide(L)'
;VGSEMCIRDSKWAHYTQRLIRENDPYILKAFLTNAAYEGGFRGYQTAQETAKKYDINVPWLILMDPTSACNMHCTGCWAAEYGHKQSLTFEEMDRVLTEAKELGTHACLFTGGEPLLRKKDIIRLCERHRDMAFHAFTNGTLIDEEFCQEMLRVGNFFVSISVEGFEEANDGRRGTGHFEKALAAMDLMHKNHIPFGVSICYTSKNYKVVTSDEFLDLLISKGCFFAWYFHYMPVGMGATTDLLLNPEQRAYM
;
A
#
# COMPACT_ATOMS: atom_id res chain seq x y z
N VAL A 1 32.64 -12.38 21.26
CA VAL A 1 31.85 -11.68 22.31
C VAL A 1 31.25 -10.39 21.78
N GLY A 2 31.69 -9.84 20.61
CA GLY A 2 31.18 -8.57 20.07
C GLY A 2 29.96 -8.66 19.15
N SER A 3 29.63 -9.83 18.57
CA SER A 3 28.58 -9.93 17.53
C SER A 3 27.15 -10.11 18.07
N GLU A 4 26.96 -10.76 19.21
CA GLU A 4 25.62 -10.96 19.79
C GLU A 4 25.06 -9.70 20.43
N MET A 5 25.91 -8.81 20.96
CA MET A 5 25.48 -7.53 21.52
C MET A 5 24.97 -6.56 20.43
N CYS A 6 25.58 -6.58 19.24
CA CYS A 6 25.20 -5.73 18.13
C CYS A 6 23.82 -6.05 17.52
N ILE A 7 23.35 -7.31 17.62
CA ILE A 7 22.05 -7.71 17.05
C ILE A 7 20.90 -7.33 17.99
N ARG A 8 21.06 -7.53 19.30
CA ARG A 8 20.00 -7.26 20.30
C ARG A 8 19.66 -5.77 20.43
N ASP A 9 20.65 -4.89 20.28
CA ASP A 9 20.50 -3.44 20.43
C ASP A 9 20.35 -2.72 19.07
N SER A 10 20.22 -3.46 17.96
CA SER A 10 20.03 -2.84 16.66
C SER A 10 18.62 -2.27 16.50
N LYS A 11 18.48 -1.12 15.83
CA LYS A 11 17.18 -0.51 15.48
C LYS A 11 16.27 -1.52 14.74
N TRP A 12 16.85 -2.40 13.92
CA TRP A 12 16.13 -3.45 13.20
C TRP A 12 15.58 -4.54 14.14
N ALA A 13 16.30 -4.91 15.20
CA ALA A 13 15.78 -5.85 16.20
C ALA A 13 14.57 -5.25 16.93
N HIS A 14 14.66 -4.00 17.35
CA HIS A 14 13.52 -3.29 17.97
C HIS A 14 12.33 -3.16 17.01
N TYR A 15 12.58 -2.83 15.75
CA TYR A 15 11.53 -2.77 14.71
C TYR A 15 10.84 -4.14 14.55
N THR A 16 11.61 -5.21 14.42
CA THR A 16 11.06 -6.57 14.27
C THR A 16 10.26 -7.00 15.50
N GLN A 17 10.78 -6.72 16.72
CA GLN A 17 10.07 -7.00 17.97
C GLN A 17 8.75 -6.22 18.06
N ARG A 18 8.76 -4.94 17.65
CA ARG A 18 7.56 -4.12 17.60
C ARG A 18 6.55 -4.71 16.62
N LEU A 19 7.00 -5.06 15.39
CA LEU A 19 6.15 -5.67 14.36
C LEU A 19 5.46 -6.94 14.88
N ILE A 20 6.20 -7.83 15.56
CA ILE A 20 5.65 -9.08 16.09
C ILE A 20 4.69 -8.84 17.26
N ARG A 21 5.02 -7.90 18.16
CA ARG A 21 4.24 -7.65 19.37
C ARG A 21 2.93 -6.92 19.11
N GLU A 22 2.92 -5.99 18.15
CA GLU A 22 1.81 -5.08 17.93
C GLU A 22 0.79 -5.59 16.90
N ASN A 23 1.11 -6.68 16.16
CA ASN A 23 0.24 -7.16 15.09
C ASN A 23 -0.21 -8.61 15.28
N ASP A 24 -1.32 -8.94 14.64
CA ASP A 24 -1.90 -10.27 14.65
C ASP A 24 -0.94 -11.29 14.03
N PRO A 25 -0.63 -12.39 14.73
CA PRO A 25 0.34 -13.38 14.27
C PRO A 25 -0.13 -14.16 13.03
N TYR A 26 -1.44 -14.30 12.80
CA TYR A 26 -1.97 -14.95 11.61
C TYR A 26 -1.70 -14.12 10.36
N ILE A 27 -1.93 -12.80 10.43
CA ILE A 27 -1.62 -11.89 9.32
C ILE A 27 -0.11 -11.90 9.01
N LEU A 28 0.74 -11.81 10.04
CA LEU A 28 2.19 -11.85 9.85
C LEU A 28 2.65 -13.16 9.22
N LYS A 29 2.07 -14.28 9.67
CA LYS A 29 2.35 -15.61 9.08
C LYS A 29 1.90 -15.67 7.63
N ALA A 30 0.68 -15.20 7.32
CA ALA A 30 0.15 -15.19 5.96
C ALA A 30 1.03 -14.33 5.03
N PHE A 31 1.48 -13.16 5.50
CA PHE A 31 2.40 -12.32 4.76
C PHE A 31 3.73 -13.04 4.45
N LEU A 32 4.37 -13.60 5.46
CA LEU A 32 5.63 -14.34 5.28
C LEU A 32 5.46 -15.54 4.36
N THR A 33 4.34 -16.26 4.49
CA THR A 33 4.06 -17.41 3.62
C THR A 33 3.85 -16.96 2.17
N ASN A 34 3.00 -15.99 1.95
CA ASN A 34 2.59 -15.61 0.59
C ASN A 34 3.64 -14.74 -0.11
N ALA A 35 4.19 -13.74 0.56
CA ALA A 35 5.18 -12.86 -0.06
C ALA A 35 6.56 -13.50 -0.16
N ALA A 36 7.04 -14.17 0.90
CA ALA A 36 8.39 -14.71 0.90
C ALA A 36 8.45 -16.13 0.31
N TYR A 37 7.58 -17.05 0.76
CA TYR A 37 7.65 -18.44 0.30
C TYR A 37 6.94 -18.63 -1.05
N GLU A 38 5.66 -18.29 -1.18
CA GLU A 38 4.92 -18.49 -2.44
C GLU A 38 5.44 -17.55 -3.54
N GLY A 39 5.60 -16.27 -3.28
CA GLY A 39 6.07 -15.30 -4.28
C GLY A 39 7.58 -15.32 -4.46
N GLY A 40 8.34 -15.18 -3.36
CA GLY A 40 9.80 -14.99 -3.41
C GLY A 40 10.59 -16.28 -3.67
N PHE A 41 10.06 -17.46 -3.36
CA PHE A 41 10.75 -18.74 -3.60
C PHE A 41 10.07 -19.58 -4.67
N ARG A 42 8.87 -20.11 -4.44
CA ARG A 42 8.18 -20.98 -5.41
C ARG A 42 7.81 -20.25 -6.69
N GLY A 43 7.16 -19.11 -6.57
CA GLY A 43 6.74 -18.29 -7.70
C GLY A 43 7.92 -17.79 -8.51
N TYR A 44 9.00 -17.39 -7.84
CA TYR A 44 10.23 -17.00 -8.53
C TYR A 44 10.81 -18.15 -9.38
N GLN A 45 10.85 -19.38 -8.87
CA GLN A 45 11.30 -20.55 -9.66
C GLN A 45 10.40 -20.77 -10.87
N THR A 46 9.08 -20.79 -10.67
CA THR A 46 8.10 -20.93 -11.78
C THR A 46 8.26 -19.80 -12.81
N ALA A 47 8.45 -18.55 -12.34
CA ALA A 47 8.64 -17.41 -13.22
C ALA A 47 9.92 -17.52 -14.06
N GLN A 48 11.03 -18.02 -13.48
CA GLN A 48 12.27 -18.27 -14.21
C GLN A 48 12.12 -19.36 -15.27
N GLU A 49 11.44 -20.47 -14.95
CA GLU A 49 11.16 -21.54 -15.89
C GLU A 49 10.25 -21.07 -17.03
N THR A 50 9.21 -20.33 -16.72
CA THR A 50 8.27 -19.72 -17.66
C THR A 50 8.97 -18.72 -18.58
N ALA A 51 9.78 -17.82 -18.00
CA ALA A 51 10.56 -16.83 -18.74
C ALA A 51 11.49 -17.50 -19.76
N LYS A 52 12.21 -18.54 -19.33
CA LYS A 52 13.10 -19.32 -20.19
C LYS A 52 12.35 -20.09 -21.30
N LYS A 53 11.20 -20.66 -20.96
CA LYS A 53 10.40 -21.48 -21.90
C LYS A 53 9.81 -20.66 -23.05
N TYR A 54 9.34 -19.45 -22.72
CA TYR A 54 8.59 -18.62 -23.67
C TYR A 54 9.37 -17.39 -24.15
N ASP A 55 10.62 -17.22 -23.68
CA ASP A 55 11.46 -16.04 -23.96
C ASP A 55 10.75 -14.71 -23.62
N ILE A 56 10.17 -14.65 -22.41
CA ILE A 56 9.41 -13.50 -21.90
C ILE A 56 9.94 -13.05 -20.55
N ASN A 57 9.56 -11.84 -20.15
CA ASN A 57 9.73 -11.39 -18.77
C ASN A 57 8.43 -11.62 -17.97
N VAL A 58 8.52 -12.37 -16.88
CA VAL A 58 7.37 -12.59 -15.97
C VAL A 58 7.41 -11.54 -14.86
N PRO A 59 6.35 -10.75 -14.68
CA PRO A 59 6.30 -9.76 -13.61
C PRO A 59 6.24 -10.44 -12.24
N TRP A 60 6.92 -9.88 -11.26
CA TRP A 60 6.86 -10.38 -9.87
C TRP A 60 5.60 -9.89 -9.13
N LEU A 61 4.93 -8.87 -9.66
CA LEU A 61 3.78 -8.19 -9.10
C LEU A 61 2.82 -7.77 -10.22
N ILE A 62 1.51 -7.95 -10.00
CA ILE A 62 0.46 -7.33 -10.83
C ILE A 62 0.00 -6.04 -10.16
N LEU A 63 -0.01 -4.94 -10.93
CA LEU A 63 -0.69 -3.72 -10.54
C LEU A 63 -2.08 -3.72 -11.20
N MET A 64 -3.13 -3.57 -10.39
CA MET A 64 -4.51 -3.68 -10.86
C MET A 64 -5.36 -2.53 -10.33
N ASP A 65 -6.15 -1.93 -11.21
CA ASP A 65 -7.12 -0.90 -10.90
C ASP A 65 -8.54 -1.50 -10.90
N PRO A 66 -9.09 -1.89 -9.74
CA PRO A 66 -10.45 -2.48 -9.68
C PRO A 66 -11.52 -1.54 -10.20
N THR A 67 -11.30 -0.24 -10.05
CA THR A 67 -12.19 0.82 -10.52
C THR A 67 -11.43 2.14 -10.69
N SER A 68 -11.84 2.93 -11.66
CA SER A 68 -11.40 4.32 -11.78
C SER A 68 -12.22 5.28 -10.90
N ALA A 69 -13.32 4.80 -10.28
CA ALA A 69 -14.13 5.62 -9.38
C ALA A 69 -13.36 5.96 -8.09
N CYS A 70 -13.52 7.20 -7.63
CA CYS A 70 -12.96 7.65 -6.37
C CYS A 70 -13.99 8.54 -5.64
N ASN A 71 -14.00 8.47 -4.32
CA ASN A 71 -14.84 9.33 -3.47
C ASN A 71 -14.12 10.63 -3.07
N MET A 72 -12.98 10.92 -3.68
CA MET A 72 -12.18 12.13 -3.45
C MET A 72 -11.74 12.78 -4.77
N HIS A 73 -11.32 14.05 -4.68
CA HIS A 73 -10.84 14.87 -5.81
C HIS A 73 -9.52 15.57 -5.43
N CYS A 74 -8.46 14.80 -5.25
CA CYS A 74 -7.17 15.31 -4.80
C CYS A 74 -6.50 16.15 -5.89
N THR A 75 -5.89 17.28 -5.52
CA THR A 75 -5.14 18.15 -6.44
C THR A 75 -3.95 17.40 -7.04
N GLY A 76 -3.87 17.40 -8.38
CA GLY A 76 -2.80 16.71 -9.10
C GLY A 76 -2.86 15.18 -9.00
N CYS A 77 -4.04 14.61 -8.82
CA CYS A 77 -4.22 13.16 -8.85
C CYS A 77 -4.10 12.63 -10.29
N TRP A 78 -3.17 11.72 -10.52
CA TRP A 78 -2.97 11.11 -11.84
C TRP A 78 -4.16 10.27 -12.31
N ALA A 79 -4.93 9.69 -11.37
CA ALA A 79 -6.10 8.87 -11.66
C ALA A 79 -7.38 9.69 -11.95
N ALA A 80 -7.35 11.01 -11.77
CA ALA A 80 -8.54 11.87 -11.97
C ALA A 80 -9.03 11.93 -13.42
N GLU A 81 -8.19 11.57 -14.40
CA GLU A 81 -8.49 11.64 -15.82
C GLU A 81 -9.48 10.60 -16.34
N TYR A 82 -9.54 9.45 -15.68
CA TYR A 82 -10.30 8.29 -16.21
C TYR A 82 -11.82 8.42 -16.02
N GLY A 83 -12.30 9.58 -15.57
CA GLY A 83 -13.73 9.94 -15.54
C GLY A 83 -14.57 9.08 -14.60
N HIS A 84 -13.98 8.35 -13.67
CA HIS A 84 -14.64 7.57 -12.62
C HIS A 84 -15.68 6.54 -13.09
N LYS A 85 -15.60 6.07 -14.34
CA LYS A 85 -16.63 5.20 -14.97
C LYS A 85 -16.16 3.80 -15.31
N GLN A 86 -14.86 3.54 -15.26
CA GLN A 86 -14.29 2.24 -15.63
C GLN A 86 -14.17 1.36 -14.40
N SER A 87 -14.54 0.10 -14.53
CA SER A 87 -14.38 -0.91 -13.47
C SER A 87 -14.21 -2.28 -14.10
N LEU A 88 -13.31 -3.06 -13.52
CA LEU A 88 -13.19 -4.47 -13.83
C LEU A 88 -14.31 -5.25 -13.13
N THR A 89 -14.83 -6.27 -13.78
CA THR A 89 -15.70 -7.25 -13.11
C THR A 89 -14.90 -8.13 -12.16
N PHE A 90 -15.58 -8.76 -11.22
CA PHE A 90 -14.93 -9.72 -10.33
C PHE A 90 -14.28 -10.86 -11.12
N GLU A 91 -14.96 -11.37 -12.14
CA GLU A 91 -14.52 -12.46 -13.01
C GLU A 91 -13.27 -12.11 -13.82
N GLU A 92 -13.17 -10.87 -14.29
CA GLU A 92 -11.96 -10.39 -14.98
C GLU A 92 -10.76 -10.32 -14.03
N MET A 93 -10.95 -9.76 -12.83
CA MET A 93 -9.90 -9.69 -11.81
C MET A 93 -9.44 -11.09 -11.38
N ASP A 94 -10.39 -11.99 -11.11
CA ASP A 94 -10.12 -13.37 -10.71
C ASP A 94 -9.35 -14.16 -11.79
N ARG A 95 -9.73 -13.98 -13.06
CA ARG A 95 -9.03 -14.60 -14.18
C ARG A 95 -7.59 -14.11 -14.29
N VAL A 96 -7.37 -12.80 -14.23
CA VAL A 96 -6.02 -12.22 -14.27
C VAL A 96 -5.14 -12.78 -13.16
N LEU A 97 -5.66 -12.87 -11.93
CA LEU A 97 -4.91 -13.39 -10.78
C LEU A 97 -4.63 -14.90 -10.94
N THR A 98 -5.58 -15.66 -11.50
CA THR A 98 -5.39 -17.09 -11.77
C THR A 98 -4.29 -17.32 -12.79
N GLU A 99 -4.35 -16.61 -13.92
CA GLU A 99 -3.34 -16.70 -14.99
C GLU A 99 -1.96 -16.20 -14.49
N ALA A 100 -1.92 -15.13 -13.67
CA ALA A 100 -0.69 -14.64 -13.08
C ALA A 100 0.02 -15.68 -12.19
N LYS A 101 -0.73 -16.42 -11.38
CA LYS A 101 -0.18 -17.52 -10.56
C LYS A 101 0.43 -18.65 -11.40
N GLU A 102 -0.19 -19.00 -12.52
CA GLU A 102 0.34 -20.01 -13.43
C GLU A 102 1.71 -19.59 -14.01
N LEU A 103 1.94 -18.29 -14.13
CA LEU A 103 3.23 -17.73 -14.56
C LEU A 103 4.26 -17.60 -13.42
N GLY A 104 3.83 -17.74 -12.16
CA GLY A 104 4.68 -17.62 -10.97
C GLY A 104 4.53 -16.29 -10.21
N THR A 105 3.54 -15.44 -10.55
CA THR A 105 3.28 -14.18 -9.86
C THR A 105 2.29 -14.39 -8.71
N HIS A 106 2.73 -14.15 -7.47
CA HIS A 106 1.93 -14.33 -6.26
C HIS A 106 1.70 -13.02 -5.46
N ALA A 107 1.84 -11.88 -6.11
CA ALA A 107 1.59 -10.58 -5.50
C ALA A 107 0.71 -9.70 -6.39
N CYS A 108 -0.26 -9.01 -5.79
CA CYS A 108 -1.10 -8.04 -6.47
C CYS A 108 -1.21 -6.75 -5.65
N LEU A 109 -1.05 -5.61 -6.32
CA LEU A 109 -1.20 -4.29 -5.76
C LEU A 109 -2.40 -3.60 -6.38
N PHE A 110 -3.39 -3.26 -5.56
CA PHE A 110 -4.56 -2.51 -5.99
C PHE A 110 -4.32 -1.00 -5.89
N THR A 111 -4.69 -0.30 -6.96
CA THR A 111 -4.64 1.16 -7.08
C THR A 111 -5.83 1.64 -7.92
N GLY A 112 -5.71 2.68 -8.73
CA GLY A 112 -6.77 3.23 -9.57
C GLY A 112 -7.37 4.50 -9.00
N GLY A 113 -8.71 4.57 -8.88
CA GLY A 113 -9.41 5.58 -8.12
C GLY A 113 -9.27 5.33 -6.62
N GLU A 114 -10.35 4.91 -5.96
CA GLU A 114 -10.29 4.36 -4.60
C GLU A 114 -10.62 2.86 -4.64
N PRO A 115 -9.63 1.98 -4.43
CA PRO A 115 -9.86 0.54 -4.55
C PRO A 115 -10.87 0.01 -3.52
N LEU A 116 -10.97 0.62 -2.34
CA LEU A 116 -11.91 0.19 -1.30
C LEU A 116 -13.38 0.51 -1.61
N LEU A 117 -13.70 1.23 -2.69
CA LEU A 117 -15.05 1.21 -3.25
C LEU A 117 -15.48 -0.20 -3.72
N ARG A 118 -14.49 -1.05 -3.99
CA ARG A 118 -14.66 -2.46 -4.36
C ARG A 118 -14.19 -3.40 -3.23
N LYS A 119 -14.19 -2.96 -1.96
CA LYS A 119 -13.66 -3.74 -0.83
C LYS A 119 -14.26 -5.15 -0.72
N LYS A 120 -15.55 -5.32 -1.05
CA LYS A 120 -16.20 -6.64 -1.03
C LYS A 120 -15.61 -7.60 -2.07
N ASP A 121 -15.37 -7.12 -3.29
CA ASP A 121 -14.75 -7.95 -4.32
C ASP A 121 -13.28 -8.25 -4.01
N ILE A 122 -12.54 -7.26 -3.49
CA ILE A 122 -11.15 -7.45 -3.06
C ILE A 122 -11.06 -8.53 -1.97
N ILE A 123 -11.90 -8.49 -0.96
CA ILE A 123 -11.94 -9.52 0.09
C ILE A 123 -12.27 -10.90 -0.50
N ARG A 124 -13.21 -11.00 -1.43
CA ARG A 124 -13.51 -12.26 -2.13
C ARG A 124 -12.31 -12.77 -2.96
N LEU A 125 -11.55 -11.88 -3.59
CA LEU A 125 -10.32 -12.26 -4.28
C LEU A 125 -9.26 -12.77 -3.30
N CYS A 126 -9.06 -12.08 -2.17
CA CYS A 126 -8.14 -12.51 -1.11
C CYS A 126 -8.51 -13.91 -0.57
N GLU A 127 -9.80 -14.18 -0.41
CA GLU A 127 -10.32 -15.46 0.05
C GLU A 127 -10.09 -16.59 -0.99
N ARG A 128 -10.27 -16.26 -2.27
CA ARG A 128 -10.10 -17.23 -3.37
C ARG A 128 -8.63 -17.51 -3.69
N HIS A 129 -7.76 -16.53 -3.52
CA HIS A 129 -6.33 -16.61 -3.80
C HIS A 129 -5.50 -16.50 -2.50
N ARG A 130 -5.70 -17.45 -1.57
CA ARG A 130 -5.05 -17.44 -0.25
C ARG A 130 -3.53 -17.61 -0.29
N ASP A 131 -3.01 -18.06 -1.42
CA ASP A 131 -1.59 -18.22 -1.75
C ASP A 131 -0.96 -16.97 -2.39
N MET A 132 -1.70 -15.86 -2.46
CA MET A 132 -1.21 -14.56 -2.95
C MET A 132 -1.14 -13.54 -1.81
N ALA A 133 -0.21 -12.60 -1.93
CA ALA A 133 -0.14 -11.39 -1.11
C ALA A 133 -0.83 -10.24 -1.85
N PHE A 134 -1.76 -9.57 -1.17
CA PHE A 134 -2.48 -8.42 -1.69
C PHE A 134 -2.12 -7.15 -0.93
N HIS A 135 -1.98 -6.05 -1.66
CA HIS A 135 -1.76 -4.74 -1.10
C HIS A 135 -2.64 -3.70 -1.80
N ALA A 136 -3.06 -2.65 -1.10
CA ALA A 136 -3.79 -1.54 -1.73
C ALA A 136 -3.26 -0.18 -1.25
N PHE A 137 -3.18 0.77 -2.18
CA PHE A 137 -3.10 2.18 -1.82
C PHE A 137 -4.51 2.73 -1.69
N THR A 138 -4.83 3.26 -0.53
CA THR A 138 -6.18 3.77 -0.22
C THR A 138 -6.12 5.15 0.42
N ASN A 139 -7.16 5.95 0.21
CA ASN A 139 -7.34 7.19 0.95
C ASN A 139 -7.78 6.97 2.42
N GLY A 140 -8.07 5.72 2.81
CA GLY A 140 -8.39 5.33 4.17
C GLY A 140 -9.83 5.63 4.62
N THR A 141 -10.60 6.43 3.87
CA THR A 141 -11.93 6.90 4.31
C THR A 141 -13.01 5.82 4.38
N LEU A 142 -12.74 4.64 3.79
CA LEU A 142 -13.64 3.49 3.76
C LEU A 142 -13.20 2.34 4.66
N ILE A 143 -12.16 2.55 5.48
CA ILE A 143 -11.74 1.61 6.50
C ILE A 143 -12.68 1.76 7.71
N ASP A 144 -13.43 0.72 7.99
CA ASP A 144 -14.36 0.59 9.10
C ASP A 144 -14.10 -0.70 9.89
N GLU A 145 -14.77 -0.89 11.02
CA GLU A 145 -14.57 -2.06 11.89
C GLU A 145 -14.89 -3.37 11.14
N GLU A 146 -15.97 -3.39 10.33
CA GLU A 146 -16.34 -4.56 9.52
C GLU A 146 -15.21 -4.95 8.55
N PHE A 147 -14.62 -3.96 7.89
CA PHE A 147 -13.52 -4.20 6.98
C PHE A 147 -12.25 -4.68 7.70
N CYS A 148 -11.96 -4.16 8.90
CA CYS A 148 -10.86 -4.66 9.73
C CYS A 148 -11.06 -6.15 10.08
N GLN A 149 -12.27 -6.57 10.45
CA GLN A 149 -12.57 -7.97 10.74
C GLN A 149 -12.42 -8.86 9.50
N GLU A 150 -12.82 -8.37 8.32
CA GLU A 150 -12.61 -9.10 7.06
C GLU A 150 -11.11 -9.21 6.70
N MET A 151 -10.31 -8.17 6.93
CA MET A 151 -8.86 -8.23 6.76
C MET A 151 -8.21 -9.27 7.68
N LEU A 152 -8.62 -9.33 8.94
CA LEU A 152 -8.18 -10.36 9.91
C LEU A 152 -8.57 -11.76 9.43
N ARG A 153 -9.78 -11.94 8.93
CA ARG A 153 -10.31 -13.23 8.45
C ARG A 153 -9.55 -13.76 7.24
N VAL A 154 -9.23 -12.92 6.27
CA VAL A 154 -8.49 -13.37 5.06
C VAL A 154 -6.99 -13.45 5.32
N GLY A 155 -6.40 -12.53 6.07
CA GLY A 155 -5.02 -12.53 6.53
C GLY A 155 -3.96 -12.16 5.50
N ASN A 156 -4.30 -12.12 4.22
CA ASN A 156 -3.36 -11.90 3.10
C ASN A 156 -3.54 -10.55 2.40
N PHE A 157 -4.22 -9.60 3.06
CA PHE A 157 -4.46 -8.27 2.52
C PHE A 157 -3.88 -7.18 3.42
N PHE A 158 -3.16 -6.23 2.81
CA PHE A 158 -2.50 -5.11 3.48
C PHE A 158 -2.90 -3.80 2.82
N VAL A 159 -2.72 -2.68 3.52
CA VAL A 159 -2.98 -1.36 2.96
C VAL A 159 -1.86 -0.38 3.28
N SER A 160 -1.72 0.62 2.41
CA SER A 160 -1.00 1.86 2.68
C SER A 160 -1.99 3.01 2.63
N ILE A 161 -2.18 3.67 3.78
CA ILE A 161 -3.08 4.80 3.91
C ILE A 161 -2.39 6.05 3.39
N SER A 162 -3.05 6.74 2.48
CA SER A 162 -2.49 7.93 1.86
C SER A 162 -2.54 9.13 2.80
N VAL A 163 -1.39 9.79 3.00
CA VAL A 163 -1.24 11.00 3.83
C VAL A 163 -0.11 11.86 3.28
N GLU A 164 -0.24 13.20 3.38
CA GLU A 164 0.67 14.13 2.71
C GLU A 164 1.42 15.08 3.68
N GLY A 165 1.49 14.74 4.96
CA GLY A 165 2.02 15.57 6.04
C GLY A 165 0.96 15.87 7.10
N PHE A 166 1.17 16.92 7.90
CA PHE A 166 0.15 17.38 8.85
C PHE A 166 -1.08 17.96 8.13
N GLU A 167 -2.11 18.29 8.89
CA GLU A 167 -3.43 18.71 8.42
C GLU A 167 -3.39 19.72 7.28
N GLU A 168 -2.63 20.81 7.43
CA GLU A 168 -2.53 21.87 6.41
C GLU A 168 -2.03 21.32 5.06
N ALA A 169 -0.92 20.58 5.07
CA ALA A 169 -0.35 20.01 3.85
C ALA A 169 -1.22 18.89 3.27
N ASN A 170 -1.78 18.07 4.13
CA ASN A 170 -2.63 16.95 3.75
C ASN A 170 -3.95 17.43 3.14
N ASP A 171 -4.68 18.27 3.86
CA ASP A 171 -6.01 18.73 3.48
C ASP A 171 -5.93 19.72 2.31
N GLY A 172 -4.85 20.48 2.22
CA GLY A 172 -4.57 21.34 1.06
C GLY A 172 -4.49 20.59 -0.28
N ARG A 173 -4.09 19.32 -0.26
CA ARG A 173 -4.05 18.47 -1.46
C ARG A 173 -5.25 17.54 -1.58
N ARG A 174 -5.69 16.95 -0.47
CA ARG A 174 -6.70 15.88 -0.47
C ARG A 174 -8.12 16.35 -0.17
N GLY A 175 -8.27 17.54 0.35
CA GLY A 175 -9.55 18.12 0.76
C GLY A 175 -9.73 18.13 2.27
N THR A 176 -10.46 19.12 2.74
CA THR A 176 -10.68 19.42 4.17
C THR A 176 -11.22 18.21 4.94
N GLY A 177 -10.64 17.93 6.10
CA GLY A 177 -11.03 16.86 7.01
C GLY A 177 -10.56 15.46 6.57
N HIS A 178 -9.71 15.36 5.54
CA HIS A 178 -9.12 14.07 5.17
C HIS A 178 -8.07 13.61 6.19
N PHE A 179 -7.28 14.55 6.74
CA PHE A 179 -6.25 14.21 7.72
C PHE A 179 -6.83 13.48 8.93
N GLU A 180 -7.88 14.01 9.52
CA GLU A 180 -8.57 13.37 10.65
C GLU A 180 -9.08 11.95 10.30
N LYS A 181 -9.66 11.78 9.11
CA LYS A 181 -10.14 10.47 8.64
C LYS A 181 -8.99 9.47 8.45
N ALA A 182 -7.87 9.92 7.91
CA ALA A 182 -6.69 9.07 7.76
C ALA A 182 -6.12 8.64 9.11
N LEU A 183 -6.02 9.56 10.08
CA LEU A 183 -5.59 9.24 11.44
C LEU A 183 -6.56 8.29 12.15
N ALA A 184 -7.87 8.49 12.00
CA ALA A 184 -8.89 7.60 12.56
C ALA A 184 -8.80 6.18 11.95
N ALA A 185 -8.55 6.06 10.65
CA ALA A 185 -8.31 4.78 9.99
C ALA A 185 -7.04 4.07 10.52
N MET A 186 -5.94 4.83 10.73
CA MET A 186 -4.72 4.30 11.34
C MET A 186 -4.97 3.80 12.77
N ASP A 187 -5.65 4.60 13.60
CA ASP A 187 -6.02 4.21 14.98
C ASP A 187 -6.89 2.94 15.00
N LEU A 188 -7.81 2.82 14.05
CA LEU A 188 -8.68 1.66 13.94
C LEU A 188 -7.90 0.39 13.57
N MET A 189 -6.99 0.49 12.60
CA MET A 189 -6.15 -0.63 12.20
C MET A 189 -5.19 -1.04 13.32
N HIS A 190 -4.56 -0.06 14.00
CA HIS A 190 -3.68 -0.33 15.15
C HIS A 190 -4.43 -1.00 16.30
N LYS A 191 -5.64 -0.51 16.64
CA LYS A 191 -6.53 -1.12 17.65
C LYS A 191 -6.86 -2.58 17.34
N ASN A 192 -7.02 -2.90 16.05
CA ASN A 192 -7.33 -4.26 15.57
C ASN A 192 -6.06 -5.10 15.29
N HIS A 193 -4.87 -4.63 15.64
CA HIS A 193 -3.60 -5.33 15.43
C HIS A 193 -3.33 -5.70 13.96
N ILE A 194 -3.78 -4.87 13.03
CA ILE A 194 -3.58 -5.06 11.59
C ILE A 194 -2.37 -4.22 11.14
N PRO A 195 -1.31 -4.84 10.60
CA PRO A 195 -0.16 -4.09 10.12
C PRO A 195 -0.53 -3.27 8.88
N PHE A 196 -0.08 -2.03 8.84
CA PHE A 196 -0.30 -1.12 7.71
C PHE A 196 0.89 -0.20 7.49
N GLY A 197 0.95 0.38 6.30
CA GLY A 197 1.86 1.44 5.94
C GLY A 197 1.15 2.72 5.57
N VAL A 198 1.93 3.70 5.14
CA VAL A 198 1.41 4.93 4.55
C VAL A 198 1.95 5.13 3.14
N SER A 199 1.21 5.85 2.34
CA SER A 199 1.58 6.29 1.01
C SER A 199 1.66 7.81 1.00
N ILE A 200 2.81 8.35 0.67
CA ILE A 200 3.12 9.79 0.71
C ILE A 200 3.55 10.23 -0.68
N CYS A 201 2.78 11.12 -1.28
CA CYS A 201 3.21 11.80 -2.49
C CYS A 201 3.89 13.11 -2.11
N TYR A 202 5.21 13.14 -2.20
CA TYR A 202 5.96 14.35 -1.86
C TYR A 202 6.02 15.33 -3.05
N THR A 203 5.89 16.61 -2.71
CA THR A 203 5.76 17.73 -3.63
C THR A 203 6.65 18.90 -3.18
N SER A 204 6.73 19.95 -3.99
CA SER A 204 7.39 21.21 -3.61
C SER A 204 6.80 21.85 -2.35
N LYS A 205 5.58 21.47 -1.96
CA LYS A 205 4.84 22.07 -0.83
C LYS A 205 5.03 21.32 0.49
N ASN A 206 5.28 20.00 0.46
CA ASN A 206 5.29 19.19 1.68
C ASN A 206 6.60 18.43 1.94
N TYR A 207 7.59 18.48 1.05
CA TYR A 207 8.80 17.65 1.13
C TYR A 207 9.54 17.76 2.49
N LYS A 208 9.58 18.93 3.12
CA LYS A 208 10.20 19.09 4.45
C LYS A 208 9.34 18.51 5.57
N VAL A 209 8.03 18.67 5.47
CA VAL A 209 7.10 18.17 6.49
C VAL A 209 7.10 16.65 6.51
N VAL A 210 7.01 16.01 5.35
CA VAL A 210 6.91 14.53 5.26
C VAL A 210 8.20 13.80 5.62
N THR A 211 9.31 14.51 5.76
CA THR A 211 10.61 13.99 6.21
C THR A 211 11.00 14.45 7.61
N SER A 212 10.16 15.26 8.28
CA SER A 212 10.45 15.72 9.62
C SER A 212 10.28 14.62 10.66
N ASP A 213 11.10 14.65 11.70
CA ASP A 213 11.05 13.68 12.80
C ASP A 213 9.67 13.69 13.47
N GLU A 214 9.07 14.87 13.63
CA GLU A 214 7.75 15.03 14.26
C GLU A 214 6.65 14.33 13.47
N PHE A 215 6.71 14.39 12.14
CA PHE A 215 5.72 13.70 11.30
C PHE A 215 5.95 12.19 11.31
N LEU A 216 7.20 11.74 11.26
CA LEU A 216 7.54 10.32 11.35
C LEU A 216 7.16 9.75 12.72
N ASP A 217 7.41 10.48 13.81
CA ASP A 217 7.01 10.08 15.16
C ASP A 217 5.49 9.99 15.30
N LEU A 218 4.73 10.90 14.70
CA LEU A 218 3.27 10.79 14.63
C LEU A 218 2.85 9.49 13.95
N LEU A 219 3.39 9.17 12.76
CA LEU A 219 3.05 7.95 12.03
C LEU A 219 3.41 6.69 12.83
N ILE A 220 4.57 6.69 13.48
CA ILE A 220 5.03 5.59 14.34
C ILE A 220 4.08 5.43 15.54
N SER A 221 3.66 6.52 16.17
CA SER A 221 2.72 6.50 17.31
C SER A 221 1.34 5.97 16.93
N LYS A 222 0.93 6.17 15.67
CA LYS A 222 -0.31 5.62 15.09
C LYS A 222 -0.22 4.14 14.69
N GLY A 223 0.93 3.50 14.87
CA GLY A 223 1.12 2.09 14.54
C GLY A 223 1.60 1.82 13.11
N CYS A 224 2.01 2.84 12.37
CA CYS A 224 2.56 2.66 11.02
C CYS A 224 3.92 1.92 11.06
N PHE A 225 4.13 0.99 10.12
CA PHE A 225 5.36 0.19 10.03
C PHE A 225 6.25 0.56 8.85
N PHE A 226 5.69 1.07 7.76
CA PHE A 226 6.48 1.46 6.58
C PHE A 226 5.81 2.60 5.83
N ALA A 227 6.60 3.32 5.03
CA ALA A 227 6.12 4.40 4.20
C ALA A 227 6.60 4.23 2.75
N TRP A 228 5.68 4.38 1.81
CA TRP A 228 5.98 4.56 0.41
C TRP A 228 6.08 6.04 0.11
N TYR A 229 7.24 6.50 -0.37
CA TYR A 229 7.44 7.86 -0.84
C TYR A 229 7.36 7.91 -2.36
N PHE A 230 6.33 8.56 -2.87
CA PHE A 230 6.14 8.76 -4.31
C PHE A 230 6.49 10.17 -4.71
N HIS A 231 7.33 10.28 -5.72
CA HIS A 231 7.61 11.56 -6.35
C HIS A 231 6.39 12.02 -7.14
N TYR A 232 5.94 13.27 -6.89
CA TYR A 232 4.87 13.86 -7.69
C TYR A 232 5.29 13.97 -9.15
N MET A 233 4.47 13.43 -10.03
CA MET A 233 4.61 13.52 -11.47
C MET A 233 3.40 14.25 -12.05
N PRO A 234 3.59 15.33 -12.84
CA PRO A 234 2.51 16.11 -13.42
C PRO A 234 1.94 15.38 -14.64
N VAL A 235 1.19 14.33 -14.39
CA VAL A 235 0.51 13.51 -15.40
C VAL A 235 -0.97 13.77 -15.27
N GLY A 236 -1.65 13.81 -16.41
CA GLY A 236 -3.08 13.91 -16.40
C GLY A 236 -3.65 15.32 -16.62
N MET A 237 -4.96 15.42 -16.91
CA MET A 237 -5.62 16.71 -17.18
C MET A 237 -5.63 17.67 -16.00
N GLY A 238 -5.58 17.16 -14.77
CA GLY A 238 -5.46 17.96 -13.54
C GLY A 238 -4.03 18.24 -13.11
N ALA A 239 -3.03 17.92 -13.94
CA ALA A 239 -1.63 18.11 -13.63
C ALA A 239 -1.29 19.59 -13.44
N THR A 240 -0.50 19.89 -12.42
CA THR A 240 0.05 21.23 -12.17
C THR A 240 1.55 21.18 -11.97
N THR A 241 2.27 22.12 -12.56
CA THR A 241 3.72 22.24 -12.36
C THR A 241 4.09 22.83 -11.01
N ASP A 242 3.13 23.45 -10.30
CA ASP A 242 3.36 24.09 -9.00
C ASP A 242 3.73 23.11 -7.88
N LEU A 243 3.41 21.83 -8.09
CA LEU A 243 3.74 20.76 -7.15
C LEU A 243 5.09 20.08 -7.45
N LEU A 244 5.74 20.43 -8.57
CA LEU A 244 7.04 19.85 -8.93
C LEU A 244 8.13 20.33 -7.98
N LEU A 245 9.02 19.40 -7.62
CA LEU A 245 10.24 19.74 -6.90
C LEU A 245 11.27 20.35 -7.85
N ASN A 246 11.95 21.38 -7.39
CA ASN A 246 13.16 21.87 -8.04
C ASN A 246 14.36 20.94 -7.76
N PRO A 247 15.52 21.13 -8.43
CA PRO A 247 16.69 20.27 -8.26
C PRO A 247 17.20 20.21 -6.80
N GLU A 248 17.16 21.32 -6.06
CA GLU A 248 17.60 21.38 -4.67
C GLU A 248 16.67 20.59 -3.74
N GLN A 249 15.37 20.72 -3.94
CA GLN A 249 14.35 19.96 -3.21
C GLN A 249 14.44 18.45 -3.49
N ARG A 250 14.77 18.08 -4.74
CA ARG A 250 15.03 16.66 -5.09
C ARG A 250 16.29 16.12 -4.41
N ALA A 251 17.35 16.94 -4.33
CA ALA A 251 18.57 16.53 -3.66
C ALA A 251 18.39 16.38 -2.14
N TYR A 252 17.42 17.09 -1.57
CA TYR A 252 17.05 16.98 -0.15
C TYR A 252 16.34 15.65 0.16
N MET A 253 15.44 15.19 -0.72
CA MET A 253 14.68 13.92 -0.58
C MET A 253 15.55 12.69 -0.82
#